data_2a4131e5d76950952387ddfed75cf61c
#
_entry.id   2a4131e5d76950952387ddfed75cf61c
#
_cell.length_a   1.000
_cell.length_b   1.000
_cell.length_c   1.000
_cell.angle_alpha   90.00
_cell.angle_beta   90.00
_cell.angle_gamma   90.00
#
_symmetry.space_group_name_H-M   'P 1'
#
loop_
_entity.id
_entity.type
_entity.pdbx_description
1 polymer ?
#
loop_
_entity_poly.entity_id
_entity_poly.type
_entity_poly.pdbx_seq_one_letter_code
_entity_poly.pdbx_strand_id
1 'polypeptide(L)'
;WFRDVPGMNVSLPIPITLQRQSNSNRYVFNDTVDPTFKNLGGFFPINGQLYGNYSNTGKNFHFTYVIDTEFVYEAGQGHVFTFTGDDDVWVFVDGKLVIDLGGVHSAVSQTIELDRCNWLQSGKTYSLKFFFAERHTTKSNFRIETTLNLRNVAPPGATALSD
;
A
#
# COMPACT_ATOMS: atom_id res chain seq x y z
N TRP A 1 6.82 6.70 12.10
CA TRP A 1 7.09 5.67 11.09
C TRP A 1 6.85 6.15 9.66
N PHE A 2 5.82 6.93 9.38
CA PHE A 2 5.35 7.29 8.03
C PHE A 2 5.69 8.74 7.63
N ARG A 3 6.80 9.28 8.07
CA ARG A 3 7.30 10.60 7.69
C ARG A 3 8.81 10.62 7.78
N ASP A 4 9.44 11.38 6.91
CA ASP A 4 10.89 11.54 6.92
C ASP A 4 11.31 12.38 8.13
N VAL A 5 12.26 11.82 8.88
CA VAL A 5 12.90 12.48 10.01
C VAL A 5 14.41 12.41 9.80
N PRO A 6 15.07 13.54 9.49
CA PRO A 6 16.50 13.55 9.23
C PRO A 6 17.31 12.88 10.35
N GLY A 7 18.22 11.98 9.97
CA GLY A 7 19.03 11.20 10.91
C GLY A 7 18.31 10.02 11.59
N MET A 8 17.00 9.84 11.37
CA MET A 8 16.23 8.75 11.97
C MET A 8 15.81 7.70 10.95
N ASN A 9 15.34 8.12 9.79
CA ASN A 9 14.94 7.23 8.70
C ASN A 9 15.33 7.80 7.34
N VAL A 10 15.22 6.95 6.31
CA VAL A 10 15.51 7.30 4.91
C VAL A 10 14.41 6.73 4.06
N SER A 11 13.92 7.49 3.08
CA SER A 11 12.89 7.06 2.13
C SER A 11 13.44 6.87 0.72
N LEU A 12 12.80 5.98 -0.03
CA LEU A 12 13.08 5.68 -1.42
C LEU A 12 11.76 5.45 -2.16
N PRO A 13 11.51 6.11 -3.31
CA PRO A 13 10.32 5.85 -4.10
C PRO A 13 10.43 4.49 -4.80
N ILE A 14 9.52 3.57 -4.48
CA ILE A 14 9.42 2.24 -5.10
C ILE A 14 8.00 2.09 -5.66
N PRO A 15 7.82 2.09 -6.98
CA PRO A 15 6.50 1.90 -7.57
C PRO A 15 6.07 0.43 -7.52
N ILE A 16 4.77 0.21 -7.33
CA ILE A 16 4.12 -1.06 -7.61
C ILE A 16 3.11 -0.86 -8.74
N THR A 17 2.88 -1.90 -9.54
CA THR A 17 1.93 -1.84 -10.66
C THR A 17 0.78 -2.80 -10.44
N LEU A 18 -0.42 -2.26 -10.32
CA LEU A 18 -1.64 -3.08 -10.28
C LEU A 18 -1.99 -3.50 -11.71
N GLN A 19 -2.01 -4.80 -11.97
CA GLN A 19 -2.31 -5.38 -13.28
C GLN A 19 -3.82 -5.58 -13.44
N ARG A 20 -4.40 -5.04 -14.52
CA ARG A 20 -5.80 -5.32 -14.83
C ARG A 20 -5.99 -6.79 -15.17
N GLN A 21 -6.95 -7.44 -14.53
CA GLN A 21 -7.29 -8.83 -14.80
C GLN A 21 -8.10 -8.94 -16.11
N SER A 22 -7.80 -9.95 -16.92
CA SER A 22 -8.48 -10.19 -18.20
C SER A 22 -9.99 -10.32 -18.01
N ASN A 23 -10.76 -9.69 -18.89
CA ASN A 23 -12.23 -9.67 -18.87
C ASN A 23 -12.85 -9.23 -17.54
N SER A 24 -12.18 -8.34 -16.81
CA SER A 24 -12.60 -7.86 -15.50
C SER A 24 -12.32 -6.36 -15.36
N ASN A 25 -13.02 -5.71 -14.43
CA ASN A 25 -12.71 -4.37 -13.96
C ASN A 25 -11.76 -4.37 -12.74
N ARG A 26 -11.20 -5.53 -12.38
CA ARG A 26 -10.30 -5.68 -11.23
C ARG A 26 -8.85 -5.42 -11.61
N TYR A 27 -8.16 -4.71 -10.72
CA TYR A 27 -6.73 -4.45 -10.74
C TYR A 27 -6.09 -5.16 -9.56
N VAL A 28 -5.01 -5.88 -9.79
CA VAL A 28 -4.34 -6.68 -8.75
C VAL A 28 -2.85 -6.40 -8.76
N PHE A 29 -2.28 -6.17 -7.59
CA PHE A 29 -0.87 -6.38 -7.30
C PHE A 29 -0.76 -7.60 -6.38
N ASN A 30 0.21 -8.48 -6.64
CA ASN A 30 0.48 -9.64 -5.80
C ASN A 30 1.97 -9.95 -5.84
N ASP A 31 2.64 -9.84 -4.70
CA ASP A 31 4.07 -10.10 -4.53
C ASP A 31 4.49 -11.50 -4.99
N THR A 32 3.61 -12.50 -4.85
CA THR A 32 3.93 -13.89 -5.23
C THR A 32 4.03 -14.12 -6.74
N VAL A 33 3.49 -13.23 -7.55
CA VAL A 33 3.51 -13.31 -9.02
C VAL A 33 4.25 -12.16 -9.69
N ASP A 34 4.42 -11.04 -9.00
CA ASP A 34 5.16 -9.88 -9.51
C ASP A 34 6.61 -10.27 -9.82
N PRO A 35 7.14 -9.92 -11.00
CA PRO A 35 8.50 -10.32 -11.42
C PRO A 35 9.60 -9.89 -10.46
N THR A 36 9.42 -8.76 -9.76
CA THR A 36 10.40 -8.23 -8.80
C THR A 36 10.39 -9.02 -7.50
N PHE A 37 9.21 -9.29 -6.96
CA PHE A 37 9.03 -9.78 -5.60
C PHE A 37 8.96 -11.30 -5.48
N LYS A 38 8.43 -12.02 -6.47
CA LYS A 38 8.30 -13.49 -6.42
C LYS A 38 9.60 -14.23 -6.14
N ASN A 39 10.72 -13.73 -6.66
CA ASN A 39 12.03 -14.33 -6.47
C ASN A 39 12.67 -13.95 -5.12
N LEU A 40 12.14 -12.93 -4.47
CA LEU A 40 12.52 -12.55 -3.11
C LEU A 40 11.80 -13.38 -2.05
N GLY A 41 10.73 -14.08 -2.42
CA GLY A 41 9.92 -14.88 -1.51
C GLY A 41 8.99 -14.06 -0.63
N GLY A 42 8.62 -12.83 -1.06
CA GLY A 42 7.72 -11.92 -0.37
C GLY A 42 7.92 -10.48 -0.80
N PHE A 43 7.14 -9.59 -0.21
CA PHE A 43 7.20 -8.15 -0.46
C PHE A 43 8.37 -7.51 0.31
N PHE A 44 9.50 -7.37 -0.35
CA PHE A 44 10.71 -6.76 0.19
C PHE A 44 11.18 -5.60 -0.70
N PRO A 45 10.47 -4.46 -0.71
CA PRO A 45 10.68 -3.38 -1.69
C PRO A 45 12.06 -2.74 -1.61
N ILE A 46 12.68 -2.72 -0.44
CA ILE A 46 14.01 -2.13 -0.21
C ILE A 46 15.05 -3.18 0.18
N ASN A 47 14.88 -4.42 -0.27
CA ASN A 47 15.84 -5.50 0.03
C ASN A 47 17.25 -5.15 -0.47
N GLY A 48 18.24 -5.20 0.41
CA GLY A 48 19.64 -4.84 0.11
C GLY A 48 19.90 -3.34 -0.04
N GLN A 49 18.92 -2.49 0.25
CA GLN A 49 19.01 -1.03 0.10
C GLN A 49 18.92 -0.30 1.44
N LEU A 50 19.21 1.00 1.41
CA LEU A 50 19.16 1.91 2.57
C LEU A 50 20.02 1.39 3.74
N TYR A 51 19.43 1.03 4.87
CA TYR A 51 20.15 0.47 6.01
C TYR A 51 20.47 -1.03 5.89
N GLY A 52 20.11 -1.65 4.75
CA GLY A 52 20.43 -3.03 4.43
C GLY A 52 19.47 -4.05 5.04
N ASN A 53 19.90 -5.31 4.99
CA ASN A 53 19.09 -6.44 5.39
C ASN A 53 19.35 -6.87 6.83
N TYR A 54 18.36 -7.50 7.44
CA TYR A 54 18.53 -8.18 8.72
C TYR A 54 19.46 -9.39 8.56
N SER A 55 20.52 -9.44 9.33
CA SER A 55 21.64 -10.39 9.14
C SER A 55 21.21 -11.86 9.22
N ASN A 56 20.26 -12.18 10.08
CA ASN A 56 19.84 -13.56 10.32
C ASN A 56 19.00 -14.15 9.18
N THR A 57 18.34 -13.31 8.37
CA THR A 57 17.43 -13.76 7.30
C THR A 57 17.89 -13.37 5.91
N GLY A 58 18.84 -12.43 5.81
CA GLY A 58 19.26 -11.86 4.52
C GLY A 58 18.18 -11.05 3.81
N LYS A 59 17.12 -10.63 4.53
CA LYS A 59 16.02 -9.81 4.03
C LYS A 59 15.88 -8.54 4.86
N ASN A 60 15.34 -7.48 4.22
CA ASN A 60 15.00 -6.27 4.93
C ASN A 60 13.55 -6.37 5.47
N PHE A 61 13.41 -6.58 6.77
CA PHE A 61 12.14 -6.61 7.50
C PHE A 61 11.88 -5.32 8.30
N HIS A 62 12.65 -4.26 8.07
CA HIS A 62 12.60 -3.03 8.85
C HIS A 62 12.16 -1.87 7.95
N PHE A 63 10.92 -1.94 7.45
CA PHE A 63 10.43 -0.90 6.57
C PHE A 63 8.95 -0.59 6.78
N THR A 64 8.59 0.60 6.34
CA THR A 64 7.21 1.00 6.12
C THR A 64 7.02 1.32 4.64
N TYR A 65 5.79 1.21 4.16
CA TYR A 65 5.46 1.52 2.78
C TYR A 65 4.18 2.36 2.74
N VAL A 66 4.20 3.44 1.96
CA VAL A 66 3.05 4.35 1.82
C VAL A 66 2.65 4.42 0.36
N ILE A 67 1.34 4.29 0.10
CA ILE A 67 0.76 4.58 -1.20
C ILE A 67 -0.19 5.77 -1.01
N ASP A 68 0.01 6.82 -1.81
CA ASP A 68 -0.86 7.99 -1.86
C ASP A 68 -1.47 8.07 -3.25
N THR A 69 -2.78 7.89 -3.33
CA THR A 69 -3.52 7.85 -4.60
C THR A 69 -4.84 8.57 -4.47
N GLU A 70 -5.49 8.78 -5.59
CA GLU A 70 -6.85 9.27 -5.68
C GLU A 70 -7.69 8.43 -6.64
N PHE A 71 -9.01 8.51 -6.51
CA PHE A 71 -9.96 7.87 -7.40
C PHE A 71 -11.22 8.72 -7.52
N VAL A 72 -11.95 8.54 -8.62
CA VAL A 72 -13.31 9.07 -8.75
C VAL A 72 -14.29 8.00 -8.23
N TYR A 73 -15.14 8.39 -7.30
CA TYR A 73 -16.17 7.49 -6.79
C TYR A 73 -17.45 7.58 -7.66
N GLU A 74 -17.98 6.43 -8.05
CA GLU A 74 -19.26 6.32 -8.76
C GLU A 74 -20.18 5.38 -7.96
N ALA A 75 -21.26 5.93 -7.46
CA ALA A 75 -22.21 5.19 -6.62
C ALA A 75 -22.87 4.02 -7.40
N GLY A 76 -23.06 2.91 -6.73
CA GLY A 76 -23.72 1.73 -7.29
C GLY A 76 -22.90 0.92 -8.28
N GLN A 77 -21.61 1.23 -8.47
CA GLN A 77 -20.70 0.45 -9.32
C GLN A 77 -20.06 -0.74 -8.59
N GLY A 78 -20.36 -0.92 -7.30
CA GLY A 78 -19.80 -2.00 -6.50
C GLY A 78 -18.28 -1.87 -6.33
N HIS A 79 -17.81 -0.64 -6.16
CA HIS A 79 -16.39 -0.38 -5.94
C HIS A 79 -15.88 -1.01 -4.65
N VAL A 80 -14.80 -1.76 -4.77
CA VAL A 80 -14.14 -2.44 -3.64
C VAL A 80 -12.64 -2.16 -3.64
N PHE A 81 -12.08 -2.20 -2.42
CA PHE A 81 -10.65 -2.28 -2.21
C PHE A 81 -10.38 -3.36 -1.17
N THR A 82 -9.51 -4.30 -1.51
CA THR A 82 -9.12 -5.42 -0.65
C THR A 82 -7.61 -5.40 -0.46
N PHE A 83 -7.18 -5.55 0.77
CA PHE A 83 -5.80 -5.91 1.10
C PHE A 83 -5.76 -7.33 1.65
N THR A 84 -4.71 -8.06 1.33
CA THR A 84 -4.36 -9.37 1.92
C THR A 84 -2.86 -9.38 2.19
N GLY A 85 -2.48 -9.61 3.41
CA GLY A 85 -1.06 -9.65 3.81
C GLY A 85 -0.83 -9.64 5.32
N ASP A 86 0.41 -9.38 5.69
CA ASP A 86 0.97 -9.23 7.03
C ASP A 86 2.12 -8.20 6.98
N ASP A 87 2.50 -7.39 7.98
CA ASP A 87 1.89 -7.22 9.31
C ASP A 87 0.84 -6.09 9.32
N ASP A 88 1.19 -4.88 9.82
CA ASP A 88 0.23 -3.80 10.01
C ASP A 88 -0.19 -3.10 8.71
N VAL A 89 -1.49 -2.91 8.54
CA VAL A 89 -2.06 -2.12 7.45
C VAL A 89 -3.17 -1.20 7.92
N TRP A 90 -3.10 0.05 7.46
CA TRP A 90 -4.17 1.02 7.62
C TRP A 90 -4.50 1.65 6.26
N VAL A 91 -5.77 1.65 5.91
CA VAL A 91 -6.26 2.31 4.70
C VAL A 91 -7.23 3.41 5.07
N PHE A 92 -7.02 4.58 4.49
CA PHE A 92 -7.87 5.75 4.68
C PHE A 92 -8.49 6.17 3.35
N VAL A 93 -9.77 6.43 3.35
CA VAL A 93 -10.50 7.07 2.26
C VAL A 93 -11.02 8.41 2.73
N ASP A 94 -10.62 9.49 2.06
CA ASP A 94 -10.97 10.86 2.44
C ASP A 94 -10.64 11.16 3.92
N GLY A 95 -9.46 10.71 4.36
CA GLY A 95 -9.00 10.88 5.74
C GLY A 95 -9.69 10.02 6.79
N LYS A 96 -10.64 9.16 6.41
CA LYS A 96 -11.34 8.24 7.33
C LYS A 96 -10.77 6.83 7.21
N LEU A 97 -10.44 6.22 8.35
CA LEU A 97 -9.95 4.85 8.43
C LEU A 97 -11.03 3.87 7.98
N VAL A 98 -10.73 3.05 6.98
CA VAL A 98 -11.66 2.08 6.38
C VAL A 98 -11.16 0.64 6.45
N ILE A 99 -9.85 0.44 6.57
CA ILE A 99 -9.22 -0.86 6.87
C ILE A 99 -8.25 -0.64 8.02
N ASP A 100 -8.35 -1.49 9.04
CA ASP A 100 -7.44 -1.55 10.18
C ASP A 100 -7.05 -3.01 10.43
N LEU A 101 -5.84 -3.35 10.05
CA LEU A 101 -5.21 -4.64 10.28
C LEU A 101 -3.92 -4.39 11.07
N GLY A 102 -4.07 -3.82 12.28
CA GLY A 102 -2.94 -3.55 13.15
C GLY A 102 -2.50 -4.78 13.94
N GLY A 103 -1.20 -4.90 14.13
CA GLY A 103 -0.58 -5.96 14.91
C GLY A 103 0.22 -6.96 14.08
N VAL A 104 1.06 -7.74 14.79
CA VAL A 104 1.79 -8.86 14.17
C VAL A 104 0.84 -10.04 14.02
N HIS A 105 0.59 -10.47 12.80
CA HIS A 105 -0.34 -11.56 12.49
C HIS A 105 0.08 -12.33 11.23
N SER A 106 -0.49 -13.51 11.03
CA SER A 106 -0.41 -14.21 9.73
C SER A 106 -1.20 -13.42 8.69
N ALA A 107 -0.92 -13.67 7.40
CA ALA A 107 -1.63 -13.00 6.33
C ALA A 107 -3.15 -13.11 6.50
N VAL A 108 -3.82 -11.96 6.60
CA VAL A 108 -5.27 -11.81 6.69
C VAL A 108 -5.77 -10.93 5.57
N SER A 109 -7.07 -10.98 5.31
CA SER A 109 -7.70 -10.20 4.25
C SER A 109 -8.82 -9.33 4.82
N GLN A 110 -8.84 -8.05 4.40
CA GLN A 110 -9.95 -7.16 4.68
C GLN A 110 -10.37 -6.42 3.41
N THR A 111 -11.68 -6.28 3.23
CA THR A 111 -12.29 -5.58 2.09
C THR A 111 -13.17 -4.45 2.58
N ILE A 112 -13.06 -3.30 1.92
CA ILE A 112 -14.03 -2.21 2.02
C ILE A 112 -14.87 -2.13 0.73
N GLU A 113 -16.18 -2.12 0.88
CA GLU A 113 -17.14 -1.80 -0.16
C GLU A 113 -17.44 -0.30 -0.10
N LEU A 114 -17.06 0.45 -1.13
CA LEU A 114 -17.11 1.92 -1.10
C LEU A 114 -18.55 2.45 -1.04
N ASP A 115 -19.51 1.70 -1.56
CA ASP A 115 -20.94 2.06 -1.47
C ASP A 115 -21.48 2.09 -0.03
N ARG A 116 -20.75 1.51 0.93
CA ARG A 116 -21.05 1.61 2.37
C ARG A 116 -20.49 2.86 3.03
N CYS A 117 -19.64 3.60 2.33
CA CYS A 117 -19.04 4.84 2.80
C CYS A 117 -20.01 6.02 2.56
N ASN A 118 -20.90 6.27 3.51
CA ASN A 118 -22.00 7.23 3.38
C ASN A 118 -21.59 8.71 3.22
N TRP A 119 -20.30 9.02 3.35
CA TRP A 119 -19.76 10.37 3.11
C TRP A 119 -19.31 10.57 1.66
N LEU A 120 -19.22 9.51 0.85
CA LEU A 120 -18.82 9.60 -0.55
C LEU A 120 -20.00 10.03 -1.43
N GLN A 121 -19.72 10.92 -2.38
CA GLN A 121 -20.68 11.43 -3.36
C GLN A 121 -20.24 11.05 -4.77
N SER A 122 -21.17 10.50 -5.56
CA SER A 122 -20.88 10.08 -6.93
C SER A 122 -20.33 11.24 -7.78
N GLY A 123 -19.35 10.94 -8.64
CA GLY A 123 -18.66 11.89 -9.50
C GLY A 123 -17.58 12.74 -8.81
N LYS A 124 -17.31 12.52 -7.51
CA LYS A 124 -16.28 13.25 -6.78
C LYS A 124 -14.98 12.45 -6.71
N THR A 125 -13.86 13.19 -6.68
CA THR A 125 -12.53 12.63 -6.46
C THR A 125 -12.24 12.58 -4.97
N TYR A 126 -11.69 11.45 -4.51
CA TYR A 126 -11.30 11.21 -3.12
C TYR A 126 -9.89 10.64 -3.04
N SER A 127 -9.18 10.99 -1.98
CA SER A 127 -7.89 10.38 -1.66
C SER A 127 -8.08 8.96 -1.14
N LEU A 128 -7.14 8.07 -1.51
CA LEU A 128 -6.93 6.79 -0.86
C LEU A 128 -5.47 6.74 -0.41
N LYS A 129 -5.27 6.64 0.89
CA LYS A 129 -3.94 6.51 1.51
C LYS A 129 -3.83 5.15 2.15
N PHE A 130 -2.76 4.46 1.82
CA PHE A 130 -2.44 3.13 2.32
C PHE A 130 -1.12 3.19 3.08
N PHE A 131 -1.10 2.65 4.28
CA PHE A 131 0.06 2.58 5.15
C PHE A 131 0.32 1.13 5.52
N PHE A 132 1.55 0.69 5.35
CA PHE A 132 2.01 -0.65 5.67
C PHE A 132 3.25 -0.58 6.56
N ALA A 133 3.33 -1.43 7.58
CA ALA A 133 4.53 -1.57 8.40
C ALA A 133 4.88 -3.05 8.56
N GLU A 134 6.06 -3.41 8.07
CA GLU A 134 6.67 -4.72 8.32
C GLU A 134 7.39 -4.70 9.67
N ARG A 135 7.02 -5.61 10.56
CA ARG A 135 7.55 -5.65 11.94
C ARG A 135 8.10 -7.00 12.36
N HIS A 136 7.84 -8.06 11.62
CA HIS A 136 8.24 -9.40 11.96
C HIS A 136 9.22 -9.97 10.93
N THR A 137 10.00 -10.99 11.30
CA THR A 137 11.13 -11.48 10.49
C THR A 137 10.88 -12.84 9.86
N THR A 138 9.64 -13.24 9.67
CA THR A 138 9.30 -14.56 9.10
C THR A 138 8.75 -14.51 7.68
N LYS A 139 7.86 -13.58 7.40
CA LYS A 139 7.22 -13.39 6.10
C LYS A 139 6.88 -11.91 5.92
N SER A 140 6.70 -11.51 4.67
CA SER A 140 6.14 -10.22 4.27
C SER A 140 5.27 -10.47 3.06
N ASN A 141 3.96 -10.56 3.24
CA ASN A 141 3.01 -10.83 2.18
C ASN A 141 2.22 -9.56 1.86
N PHE A 142 2.04 -9.28 0.57
CA PHE A 142 1.39 -8.05 0.14
C PHE A 142 0.59 -8.27 -1.14
N ARG A 143 -0.72 -8.19 -1.04
CA ARG A 143 -1.63 -8.26 -2.17
C ARG A 143 -2.71 -7.20 -2.06
N ILE A 144 -2.84 -6.39 -3.11
CA ILE A 144 -3.95 -5.45 -3.28
C ILE A 144 -4.82 -5.95 -4.44
N GLU A 145 -6.14 -5.91 -4.24
CA GLU A 145 -7.13 -6.09 -5.28
C GLU A 145 -8.18 -4.99 -5.18
N THR A 146 -8.49 -4.35 -6.31
CA THR A 146 -9.47 -3.26 -6.32
C THR A 146 -10.18 -3.16 -7.67
N THR A 147 -11.40 -2.63 -7.64
CA THR A 147 -12.12 -2.18 -8.84
C THR A 147 -12.00 -0.67 -9.07
N LEU A 148 -11.28 0.03 -8.18
CA LEU A 148 -11.02 1.46 -8.31
C LEU A 148 -10.00 1.73 -9.40
N ASN A 149 -10.26 2.74 -10.22
CA ASN A 149 -9.27 3.30 -11.13
C ASN A 149 -8.40 4.31 -10.36
N LEU A 150 -7.37 3.78 -9.69
CA LEU A 150 -6.46 4.59 -8.88
C LEU A 150 -5.55 5.44 -9.77
N ARG A 151 -5.35 6.69 -9.38
CA ARG A 151 -4.46 7.65 -10.03
C ARG A 151 -3.32 8.00 -9.11
N ASN A 152 -2.11 8.06 -9.63
CA ASN A 152 -0.96 8.52 -8.86
C ASN A 152 -1.15 10.00 -8.50
N VAL A 153 -0.94 10.31 -7.24
CA VAL A 153 -0.78 11.68 -6.79
C VAL A 153 0.71 12.02 -6.88
N ALA A 154 1.06 13.10 -7.56
CA ALA A 154 2.45 13.56 -7.55
C ALA A 154 2.85 13.85 -6.10
N PRO A 155 4.01 13.38 -5.62
CA PRO A 155 4.46 13.75 -4.30
C PRO A 155 4.52 15.29 -4.22
N PRO A 156 4.16 15.90 -3.08
CA PRO A 156 4.27 17.33 -2.91
C PRO A 156 5.72 17.73 -3.23
N GLY A 157 5.87 18.67 -4.16
CA GLY A 157 7.18 19.15 -4.56
C GLY A 157 7.94 19.59 -3.31
N ALA A 158 9.13 19.04 -3.09
CA ALA A 158 10.01 19.51 -2.05
C ALA A 158 10.38 20.94 -2.40
N THR A 159 9.76 21.92 -1.75
CA THR A 159 10.26 23.29 -1.73
C THR A 159 11.52 23.25 -0.88
N ALA A 160 12.68 23.27 -1.53
CA ALA A 160 13.91 23.57 -0.84
C ALA A 160 13.75 24.99 -0.25
N LEU A 161 13.54 25.07 1.05
CA LEU A 161 13.76 26.30 1.78
C LEU A 161 15.29 26.47 1.83
N SER A 162 15.82 27.34 0.96
CA SER A 162 17.18 27.86 1.13
C SER A 162 17.12 28.95 2.19
N ASP A 163 17.78 28.73 3.31
CA ASP A 163 18.16 29.80 4.24
C ASP A 163 19.29 30.64 3.64
#